data_63f07428550070ff1b0c7cb9200102d6
#
_entry.id   63f07428550070ff1b0c7cb9200102d6
#
_cell.length_a   1.000
_cell.length_b   1.000
_cell.length_c   1.000
_cell.angle_alpha   90.00
_cell.angle_beta   90.00
_cell.angle_gamma   90.00
#
_symmetry.space_group_name_H-M   'P 1'
#
loop_
_entity.id
_entity.type
_entity.pdbx_description
1 polymer ?
#
loop_
_entity_poly.entity_id
_entity_poly.type
_entity_poly.pdbx_seq_one_letter_code
_entity_poly.pdbx_strand_id
1 'polypeptide(L)'
;MSRSIDEIMNRELLAVVPETPVQAIRELWRTFAIGAVPVLSEERRPLGMVTACAALDGGGSAADRMSRPAMCIEGSTGIEAAARRLALADAHHLVVVDSAGAAVGIVSVLDVLRAMLGMPAHHPAAFPHWDAATQSSWTDEWPLDKENASRAPDAAGVLVLTRGLIGETDAVVWVEACANLRDRIAALTALGSSAEPALARLLERHDLRFRAAAVCNDADRERIASGLNSDLAHRPPPGAT
;
A
#
# COMPACT_ATOMS: atom_id res chain seq x y z
N MET A 1 6.05 21.66 25.25
CA MET A 1 4.82 21.29 24.52
C MET A 1 4.80 19.77 24.45
N SER A 2 3.71 19.13 24.86
CA SER A 2 3.58 17.66 24.73
C SER A 2 3.42 17.33 23.23
N ARG A 3 4.23 16.39 22.74
CA ARG A 3 4.14 15.91 21.37
C ARG A 3 2.79 15.19 21.16
N SER A 4 2.23 15.33 19.96
CA SER A 4 0.98 14.67 19.57
C SER A 4 1.23 13.41 18.73
N ILE A 5 0.21 12.60 18.55
CA ILE A 5 0.27 11.41 17.70
C ILE A 5 0.55 11.77 16.24
N ASP A 6 0.04 12.90 15.74
CA ASP A 6 0.32 13.39 14.39
C ASP A 6 1.80 13.58 14.07
N GLU A 7 2.61 13.83 15.11
CA GLU A 7 4.05 14.03 14.96
C GLU A 7 4.84 12.72 14.88
N ILE A 8 4.24 11.61 15.28
CA ILE A 8 4.94 10.32 15.42
C ILE A 8 4.28 9.17 14.66
N MET A 9 3.03 9.34 14.18
CA MET A 9 2.33 8.28 13.44
C MET A 9 3.00 7.97 12.12
N ASN A 10 2.89 6.72 11.69
CA ASN A 10 3.19 6.37 10.31
C ASN A 10 1.97 6.72 9.43
N ARG A 11 2.16 7.63 8.49
CA ARG A 11 1.14 8.04 7.52
C ARG A 11 1.03 7.07 6.34
N GLU A 12 2.04 6.23 6.16
CA GLU A 12 2.06 5.17 5.17
C GLU A 12 1.18 4.01 5.63
N LEU A 13 -0.12 4.19 5.49
CA LEU A 13 -1.11 3.26 6.02
C LEU A 13 -1.45 2.18 4.98
N LEU A 14 -0.76 1.04 5.06
CA LEU A 14 -1.17 -0.14 4.33
C LEU A 14 -2.36 -0.78 5.04
N ALA A 15 -3.50 -0.84 4.35
CA ALA A 15 -4.76 -1.36 4.88
C ALA A 15 -5.41 -2.35 3.91
N VAL A 16 -6.36 -3.14 4.41
CA VAL A 16 -7.11 -4.12 3.63
C VAL A 16 -8.61 -3.92 3.84
N VAL A 17 -9.42 -4.54 2.98
CA VAL A 17 -10.87 -4.59 3.12
C VAL A 17 -11.31 -5.91 3.78
N PRO A 18 -12.54 -6.02 4.32
CA PRO A 18 -13.01 -7.20 5.02
C PRO A 18 -12.90 -8.51 4.23
N GLU A 19 -13.07 -8.44 2.92
CA GLU A 19 -13.08 -9.57 2.00
C GLU A 19 -11.68 -10.04 1.61
N THR A 20 -10.63 -9.28 1.95
CA THR A 20 -9.24 -9.61 1.59
C THR A 20 -8.86 -10.98 2.14
N PRO A 21 -8.41 -11.92 1.28
CA PRO A 21 -7.99 -13.24 1.73
C PRO A 21 -6.78 -13.15 2.68
N VAL A 22 -6.77 -13.97 3.72
CA VAL A 22 -5.65 -14.04 4.68
C VAL A 22 -4.31 -14.31 4.00
N GLN A 23 -4.31 -15.08 2.92
CA GLN A 23 -3.10 -15.34 2.15
C GLN A 23 -2.50 -14.06 1.55
N ALA A 24 -3.33 -13.16 1.02
CA ALA A 24 -2.87 -11.87 0.52
C ALA A 24 -2.30 -10.99 1.66
N ILE A 25 -2.92 -11.03 2.84
CA ILE A 25 -2.42 -10.32 4.02
C ILE A 25 -1.04 -10.85 4.45
N ARG A 26 -0.82 -12.15 4.43
CA ARG A 26 0.49 -12.75 4.72
C ARG A 26 1.56 -12.31 3.74
N GLU A 27 1.19 -12.16 2.46
CA GLU A 27 2.10 -11.66 1.45
C GLU A 27 2.47 -10.19 1.69
N LEU A 28 1.50 -9.34 2.05
CA LEU A 28 1.76 -7.96 2.44
C LEU A 28 2.74 -7.88 3.61
N TRP A 29 2.57 -8.72 4.64
CA TRP A 29 3.50 -8.76 5.77
C TRP A 29 4.92 -9.15 5.37
N ARG A 30 5.08 -10.13 4.48
CA ARG A 30 6.41 -10.52 3.99
C ARG A 30 7.05 -9.44 3.13
N THR A 31 6.26 -8.84 2.24
CA THR A 31 6.75 -7.81 1.30
C THR A 31 7.16 -6.55 2.04
N PHE A 32 6.38 -6.12 3.05
CA PHE A 32 6.57 -4.84 3.72
C PHE A 32 7.11 -4.96 5.15
N ALA A 33 7.44 -6.16 5.61
CA ALA A 33 7.95 -6.44 6.96
C ALA A 33 7.09 -5.84 8.09
N ILE A 34 5.77 -5.80 7.93
CA ILE A 34 4.81 -5.27 8.90
C ILE A 34 4.16 -6.41 9.69
N GLY A 35 3.71 -6.14 10.92
CA GLY A 35 3.12 -7.16 11.82
C GLY A 35 1.61 -7.01 12.04
N ALA A 36 1.00 -5.96 11.51
CA ALA A 36 -0.43 -5.69 11.62
C ALA A 36 -0.93 -4.87 10.45
N VAL A 37 -2.18 -5.09 10.02
CA VAL A 37 -2.84 -4.31 9.00
C VAL A 37 -4.24 -3.91 9.47
N PRO A 38 -4.64 -2.65 9.36
CA PRO A 38 -6.01 -2.22 9.60
C PRO A 38 -6.94 -2.78 8.52
N VAL A 39 -8.15 -3.13 8.94
CA VAL A 39 -9.26 -3.46 8.03
C VAL A 39 -10.16 -2.24 7.98
N LEU A 40 -10.36 -1.70 6.78
CA LEU A 40 -11.12 -0.49 6.55
C LEU A 40 -12.35 -0.77 5.68
N SER A 41 -13.39 0.07 5.84
CA SER A 41 -14.48 0.15 4.86
C SER A 41 -14.02 0.89 3.59
N GLU A 42 -14.89 0.95 2.57
CA GLU A 42 -14.66 1.73 1.34
C GLU A 42 -14.46 3.23 1.64
N GLU A 43 -15.14 3.76 2.66
CA GLU A 43 -14.98 5.15 3.13
C GLU A 43 -13.77 5.32 4.07
N ARG A 44 -12.86 4.35 4.10
CA ARG A 44 -11.66 4.32 4.96
C ARG A 44 -11.95 4.34 6.46
N ARG A 45 -13.13 3.92 6.90
CA ARG A 45 -13.45 3.80 8.33
C ARG A 45 -12.84 2.54 8.92
N PRO A 46 -12.13 2.61 10.05
CA PRO A 46 -11.53 1.45 10.69
C PRO A 46 -12.61 0.48 11.22
N LEU A 47 -12.57 -0.75 10.75
CA LEU A 47 -13.48 -1.83 11.15
C LEU A 47 -12.83 -2.77 12.15
N GLY A 48 -11.54 -3.04 11.99
CA GLY A 48 -10.78 -3.95 12.81
C GLY A 48 -9.30 -3.91 12.50
N MET A 49 -8.55 -4.85 13.09
CA MET A 49 -7.10 -5.04 12.89
C MET A 49 -6.80 -6.51 12.72
N VAL A 50 -6.04 -6.89 11.70
CA VAL A 50 -5.47 -8.24 11.58
C VAL A 50 -4.00 -8.17 11.98
N THR A 51 -3.62 -8.96 12.98
CA THR A 51 -2.23 -9.10 13.44
C THR A 51 -1.61 -10.40 12.93
N ALA A 52 -0.29 -10.46 12.86
CA ALA A 52 0.42 -11.65 12.43
C ALA A 52 0.03 -12.89 13.23
N CYS A 53 -0.14 -12.77 14.56
CA CYS A 53 -0.57 -13.88 15.41
C CYS A 53 -1.98 -14.40 15.07
N ALA A 54 -2.92 -13.52 14.70
CA ALA A 54 -4.29 -13.90 14.39
C ALA A 54 -4.42 -14.64 13.05
N ALA A 55 -3.45 -14.52 12.18
CA ALA A 55 -3.45 -15.10 10.84
C ALA A 55 -2.36 -16.16 10.60
N LEU A 56 -1.69 -16.64 11.65
CA LEU A 56 -0.66 -17.68 11.54
C LEU A 56 -1.24 -18.99 10.98
N ASP A 57 -2.43 -19.38 11.41
CA ASP A 57 -3.05 -20.64 11.04
C ASP A 57 -4.37 -20.46 10.32
N GLY A 58 -4.56 -21.17 9.20
CA GLY A 58 -5.81 -21.26 8.48
C GLY A 58 -5.99 -20.27 7.32
N GLY A 59 -7.11 -20.41 6.65
CA GLY A 59 -7.58 -19.54 5.57
C GLY A 59 -8.66 -18.57 6.05
N GLY A 60 -9.48 -18.11 5.12
CA GLY A 60 -10.54 -17.14 5.34
C GLY A 60 -10.18 -15.74 4.89
N SER A 61 -10.97 -14.77 5.32
CA SER A 61 -10.82 -13.36 4.98
C SER A 61 -10.31 -12.53 6.15
N ALA A 62 -10.01 -11.26 5.90
CA ALA A 62 -9.70 -10.28 6.94
C ALA A 62 -10.83 -10.19 7.98
N ALA A 63 -12.10 -10.23 7.53
CA ALA A 63 -13.27 -10.19 8.39
C ALA A 63 -13.33 -11.33 9.41
N ASP A 64 -12.83 -12.53 9.03
CA ASP A 64 -12.81 -13.72 9.88
C ASP A 64 -11.70 -13.66 10.96
N ARG A 65 -10.68 -12.85 10.74
CA ARG A 65 -9.44 -12.82 11.54
C ARG A 65 -9.20 -11.51 12.28
N MET A 66 -9.89 -10.45 11.91
CA MET A 66 -9.68 -9.16 12.57
C MET A 66 -10.20 -9.13 13.99
N SER A 67 -9.49 -8.48 14.89
CA SER A 67 -10.04 -8.01 16.17
C SER A 67 -11.00 -6.85 15.93
N ARG A 68 -12.12 -6.85 16.63
CA ARG A 68 -13.17 -5.81 16.55
C ARG A 68 -13.51 -5.29 17.94
N PRO A 69 -13.87 -4.00 18.08
CA PRO A 69 -13.70 -2.94 17.06
C PRO A 69 -12.24 -2.58 16.85
N ALA A 70 -11.92 -1.85 15.76
CA ALA A 70 -10.61 -1.26 15.60
C ALA A 70 -10.34 -0.27 16.74
N MET A 71 -9.16 -0.34 17.32
CA MET A 71 -8.71 0.65 18.31
C MET A 71 -8.24 1.90 17.58
N CYS A 72 -8.99 2.99 17.75
CA CYS A 72 -8.73 4.26 17.07
C CYS A 72 -8.28 5.35 18.02
N ILE A 73 -7.57 6.34 17.50
CA ILE A 73 -7.14 7.55 18.22
C ILE A 73 -7.10 8.75 17.26
N GLU A 74 -7.41 9.94 17.75
CA GLU A 74 -7.24 11.17 16.96
C GLU A 74 -5.79 11.61 16.95
N GLY A 75 -5.33 12.16 15.81
CA GLY A 75 -3.95 12.60 15.64
C GLY A 75 -3.51 13.70 16.63
N SER A 76 -4.44 14.56 17.04
CA SER A 76 -4.20 15.62 18.05
C SER A 76 -3.97 15.09 19.48
N THR A 77 -4.21 13.80 19.73
CA THR A 77 -4.05 13.21 21.06
C THR A 77 -2.58 13.24 21.50
N GLY A 78 -2.35 13.60 22.76
CA GLY A 78 -1.01 13.59 23.36
C GLY A 78 -0.47 12.17 23.57
N ILE A 79 0.86 12.01 23.50
CA ILE A 79 1.58 10.74 23.56
C ILE A 79 1.26 9.94 24.82
N GLU A 80 1.19 10.62 25.99
CA GLU A 80 0.88 9.93 27.25
C GLU A 80 -0.53 9.33 27.28
N ALA A 81 -1.50 10.01 26.67
CA ALA A 81 -2.86 9.50 26.56
C ALA A 81 -2.93 8.28 25.61
N ALA A 82 -2.16 8.31 24.53
CA ALA A 82 -2.02 7.16 23.62
C ALA A 82 -1.34 5.97 24.32
N ALA A 83 -0.24 6.21 25.06
CA ALA A 83 0.45 5.19 25.85
C ALA A 83 -0.51 4.50 26.84
N ARG A 84 -1.29 5.30 27.58
CA ARG A 84 -2.29 4.80 28.52
C ARG A 84 -3.36 3.97 27.82
N ARG A 85 -3.83 4.41 26.63
CA ARG A 85 -4.86 3.70 25.85
C ARG A 85 -4.35 2.35 25.36
N LEU A 86 -3.12 2.29 24.84
CA LEU A 86 -2.47 1.05 24.42
C LEU A 86 -2.33 0.08 25.59
N ALA A 87 -1.80 0.56 26.74
CA ALA A 87 -1.58 -0.26 27.92
C ALA A 87 -2.88 -0.81 28.54
N LEU A 88 -3.93 0.02 28.63
CA LEU A 88 -5.21 -0.41 29.20
C LEU A 88 -5.97 -1.40 28.31
N ALA A 89 -5.76 -1.32 27.00
CA ALA A 89 -6.42 -2.19 26.05
C ALA A 89 -5.62 -3.44 25.66
N ASP A 90 -4.40 -3.59 26.21
CA ASP A 90 -3.43 -4.62 25.80
C ASP A 90 -3.23 -4.65 24.29
N ALA A 91 -3.21 -3.47 23.68
CA ALA A 91 -3.12 -3.29 22.23
C ALA A 91 -1.72 -2.86 21.82
N HIS A 92 -1.25 -3.36 20.67
CA HIS A 92 0.07 -2.99 20.15
C HIS A 92 0.02 -1.87 19.10
N HIS A 93 -1.15 -1.60 18.54
CA HIS A 93 -1.34 -0.60 17.50
C HIS A 93 -2.66 0.15 17.68
N LEU A 94 -2.67 1.43 17.28
CA LEU A 94 -3.88 2.24 17.16
C LEU A 94 -3.97 2.77 15.74
N VAL A 95 -5.15 2.73 15.15
CA VAL A 95 -5.44 3.42 13.90
C VAL A 95 -5.66 4.89 14.20
N VAL A 96 -4.90 5.75 13.53
CA VAL A 96 -5.07 7.19 13.67
C VAL A 96 -6.16 7.65 12.71
N VAL A 97 -7.13 8.38 13.23
CA VAL A 97 -8.27 8.88 12.46
C VAL A 97 -8.31 10.41 12.45
N ASP A 98 -8.89 10.94 11.38
CA ASP A 98 -9.22 12.37 11.28
C ASP A 98 -10.55 12.71 11.96
N SER A 99 -10.97 13.98 11.88
CA SER A 99 -12.23 14.46 12.44
C SER A 99 -13.48 13.86 11.79
N ALA A 100 -13.37 13.30 10.58
CA ALA A 100 -14.44 12.58 9.90
C ALA A 100 -14.48 11.08 10.28
N GLY A 101 -13.50 10.60 11.06
CA GLY A 101 -13.35 9.20 11.44
C GLY A 101 -12.69 8.32 10.38
N ALA A 102 -12.09 8.91 9.34
CA ALA A 102 -11.34 8.19 8.34
C ALA A 102 -9.90 7.92 8.80
N ALA A 103 -9.36 6.76 8.46
CA ALA A 103 -8.01 6.37 8.82
C ALA A 103 -6.97 7.19 8.04
N VAL A 104 -6.06 7.86 8.76
CA VAL A 104 -5.00 8.72 8.21
C VAL A 104 -3.60 8.25 8.58
N GLY A 105 -3.49 7.23 9.44
CA GLY A 105 -2.20 6.68 9.86
C GLY A 105 -2.35 5.55 10.87
N ILE A 106 -1.22 5.07 11.32
CA ILE A 106 -1.10 4.04 12.36
C ILE A 106 0.02 4.42 13.33
N VAL A 107 -0.15 4.09 14.60
CA VAL A 107 0.89 4.24 15.62
C VAL A 107 1.02 2.94 16.42
N SER A 108 2.25 2.53 16.66
CA SER A 108 2.56 1.34 17.48
C SER A 108 2.98 1.72 18.89
N VAL A 109 2.96 0.73 19.80
CA VAL A 109 3.57 0.85 21.15
C VAL A 109 5.02 1.34 21.05
N LEU A 110 5.78 0.86 20.07
CA LEU A 110 7.19 1.22 19.91
C LEU A 110 7.38 2.68 19.50
N ASP A 111 6.49 3.22 18.65
CA ASP A 111 6.51 4.63 18.26
C ASP A 111 6.24 5.53 19.48
N VAL A 112 5.23 5.15 20.27
CA VAL A 112 4.89 5.86 21.50
C VAL A 112 6.04 5.79 22.51
N LEU A 113 6.64 4.62 22.70
CA LEU A 113 7.78 4.46 23.61
C LEU A 113 8.98 5.31 23.17
N ARG A 114 9.33 5.29 21.89
CA ARG A 114 10.41 6.15 21.35
C ARG A 114 10.12 7.62 21.60
N ALA A 115 8.89 8.04 21.36
CA ALA A 115 8.49 9.42 21.58
C ALA A 115 8.59 9.83 23.05
N MET A 116 8.20 8.96 24.00
CA MET A 116 8.35 9.19 25.44
C MET A 116 9.80 9.29 25.87
N LEU A 117 10.71 8.58 25.21
CA LEU A 117 12.15 8.65 25.42
C LEU A 117 12.84 9.80 24.69
N GLY A 118 12.08 10.68 24.03
CA GLY A 118 12.63 11.79 23.24
C GLY A 118 13.33 11.37 21.95
N MET A 119 13.16 10.13 21.52
CA MET A 119 13.71 9.61 20.27
C MET A 119 12.89 10.11 19.08
N PRO A 120 13.51 10.26 17.88
CA PRO A 120 12.77 10.58 16.68
C PRO A 120 11.82 9.44 16.29
N ALA A 121 10.73 9.80 15.60
CA ALA A 121 9.88 8.81 14.94
C ALA A 121 10.74 8.01 13.94
N HIS A 122 10.55 6.71 13.95
CA HIS A 122 11.27 5.81 13.06
C HIS A 122 10.23 4.95 12.34
N HIS A 123 9.84 5.41 11.16
CA HIS A 123 9.04 4.60 10.28
C HIS A 123 10.00 3.79 9.42
N PRO A 124 9.89 2.46 9.47
CA PRO A 124 10.88 1.62 8.82
C PRO A 124 10.91 1.87 7.32
N ALA A 125 12.08 1.61 6.75
CA ALA A 125 12.27 1.49 5.32
C ALA A 125 11.39 0.39 4.66
N ALA A 126 10.36 -0.09 5.37
CA ALA A 126 9.35 -0.99 4.87
C ALA A 126 8.56 -0.36 3.69
N PHE A 127 8.52 0.97 3.65
CA PHE A 127 7.86 1.71 2.58
C PHE A 127 8.83 2.69 1.91
N PRO A 128 9.97 2.22 1.34
CA PRO A 128 10.99 3.09 0.78
C PRO A 128 10.48 3.93 -0.41
N HIS A 129 9.39 3.51 -1.04
CA HIS A 129 8.80 4.13 -2.21
C HIS A 129 7.37 4.61 -1.95
N TRP A 130 7.11 5.14 -0.74
CA TRP A 130 5.82 5.74 -0.44
C TRP A 130 5.59 7.00 -1.27
N ASP A 131 4.44 7.02 -1.93
CA ASP A 131 4.00 8.17 -2.70
C ASP A 131 2.80 8.82 -2.01
N ALA A 132 2.98 10.07 -1.58
CA ALA A 132 1.96 10.83 -0.89
C ALA A 132 0.76 11.20 -1.78
N ALA A 133 0.94 11.29 -3.09
CA ALA A 133 -0.14 11.61 -4.03
C ALA A 133 -1.11 10.45 -4.19
N THR A 134 -0.59 9.23 -4.29
CA THR A 134 -1.39 8.01 -4.39
C THR A 134 -1.72 7.40 -3.04
N GLN A 135 -1.06 7.85 -1.95
CA GLN A 135 -1.12 7.26 -0.62
C GLN A 135 -0.85 5.75 -0.63
N SER A 136 0.13 5.34 -1.42
CA SER A 136 0.49 3.94 -1.62
C SER A 136 1.99 3.74 -1.61
N SER A 137 2.43 2.57 -1.14
CA SER A 137 3.81 2.15 -1.24
C SER A 137 4.00 1.38 -2.55
N TRP A 138 4.95 1.84 -3.34
CA TRP A 138 5.30 1.21 -4.61
C TRP A 138 6.46 0.25 -4.43
N THR A 139 6.57 -0.74 -5.29
CA THR A 139 7.76 -1.58 -5.37
C THR A 139 8.91 -0.82 -6.02
N ASP A 140 10.12 -1.40 -5.96
CA ASP A 140 11.16 -1.04 -6.90
C ASP A 140 10.69 -1.21 -8.34
N GLU A 141 11.38 -0.60 -9.25
CA GLU A 141 11.14 -0.74 -10.67
C GLU A 141 12.04 -1.84 -11.25
N TRP A 142 11.41 -2.87 -11.84
CA TRP A 142 12.09 -4.03 -12.42
C TRP A 142 11.80 -4.18 -13.91
N PRO A 143 12.71 -4.78 -14.69
CA PRO A 143 12.42 -5.21 -16.05
C PRO A 143 11.16 -6.09 -16.11
N LEU A 144 10.34 -5.89 -17.14
CA LEU A 144 9.14 -6.69 -17.38
C LEU A 144 9.55 -8.03 -18.03
N ASP A 145 9.95 -9.00 -17.22
CA ASP A 145 10.37 -10.33 -17.64
C ASP A 145 9.86 -11.41 -16.66
N LYS A 146 10.07 -12.68 -17.02
CA LYS A 146 9.62 -13.83 -16.23
C LYS A 146 10.32 -13.95 -14.88
N GLU A 147 11.57 -13.56 -14.81
CA GLU A 147 12.38 -13.65 -13.58
C GLU A 147 11.84 -12.69 -12.53
N ASN A 148 11.55 -11.46 -12.94
CA ASN A 148 11.08 -10.41 -12.05
C ASN A 148 9.58 -10.48 -11.74
N ALA A 149 8.78 -11.22 -12.52
CA ALA A 149 7.34 -11.38 -12.27
C ALA A 149 7.03 -11.88 -10.85
N SER A 150 7.86 -12.76 -10.30
CA SER A 150 7.70 -13.31 -8.95
C SER A 150 7.94 -12.29 -7.83
N ARG A 151 8.57 -11.16 -8.12
CA ARG A 151 8.82 -10.06 -7.17
C ARG A 151 7.60 -9.18 -6.94
N ALA A 152 6.63 -9.24 -7.85
CA ALA A 152 5.39 -8.51 -7.68
C ALA A 152 4.57 -9.05 -6.50
N PRO A 153 3.85 -8.18 -5.75
CA PRO A 153 2.95 -8.61 -4.69
C PRO A 153 1.89 -9.58 -5.22
N ASP A 154 1.64 -10.65 -4.48
CA ASP A 154 0.54 -11.59 -4.73
C ASP A 154 -0.75 -11.02 -4.13
N ALA A 155 -1.21 -9.92 -4.68
CA ALA A 155 -2.33 -9.13 -4.17
C ALA A 155 -2.96 -8.28 -5.27
N ALA A 156 -4.18 -7.82 -5.01
CA ALA A 156 -4.81 -6.79 -5.81
C ALA A 156 -4.03 -5.46 -5.72
N GLY A 157 -4.00 -4.68 -6.80
CA GLY A 157 -3.24 -3.44 -6.78
C GLY A 157 -3.25 -2.67 -8.10
N VAL A 158 -2.36 -1.70 -8.19
CA VAL A 158 -2.13 -0.89 -9.38
C VAL A 158 -0.78 -1.26 -10.00
N LEU A 159 -0.80 -1.58 -11.28
CA LEU A 159 0.38 -1.82 -12.11
C LEU A 159 0.69 -0.60 -12.95
N VAL A 160 1.96 -0.21 -12.95
CA VAL A 160 2.50 0.84 -13.83
C VAL A 160 3.60 0.22 -14.68
N LEU A 161 3.48 0.38 -16.00
CA LEU A 161 4.58 0.10 -16.91
C LEU A 161 5.27 1.39 -17.29
N THR A 162 6.59 1.33 -17.27
CA THR A 162 7.46 2.44 -17.64
C THR A 162 8.35 2.03 -18.80
N ARG A 163 8.85 3.00 -19.48
CA ARG A 163 9.86 2.84 -20.54
C ARG A 163 11.09 3.65 -20.17
N GLY A 164 12.19 2.95 -19.94
CA GLY A 164 13.48 3.57 -19.71
C GLY A 164 14.07 4.11 -21.00
N LEU A 165 14.39 5.40 -21.02
CA LEU A 165 15.32 5.96 -22.00
C LEU A 165 16.64 6.16 -21.27
N ILE A 166 17.75 5.63 -21.82
CA ILE A 166 19.06 5.77 -21.22
C ILE A 166 19.35 7.26 -21.00
N GLY A 167 19.40 7.69 -19.74
CA GLY A 167 19.72 9.07 -19.33
C GLY A 167 18.53 10.01 -19.13
N GLU A 168 17.27 9.55 -19.24
CA GLU A 168 16.05 10.33 -18.96
C GLU A 168 15.21 9.67 -17.88
N THR A 169 14.31 10.46 -17.25
CA THR A 169 13.34 9.95 -16.29
C THR A 169 12.40 8.97 -16.98
N ASP A 170 12.28 7.76 -16.43
CA ASP A 170 11.44 6.71 -16.99
C ASP A 170 10.00 7.21 -17.23
N ALA A 171 9.56 7.10 -18.48
CA ALA A 171 8.22 7.55 -18.84
C ALA A 171 7.20 6.47 -18.53
N VAL A 172 6.17 6.81 -17.77
CA VAL A 172 4.97 5.96 -17.61
C VAL A 172 4.30 5.83 -18.98
N VAL A 173 4.03 4.59 -19.39
CA VAL A 173 3.40 4.27 -20.70
C VAL A 173 2.11 3.49 -20.56
N TRP A 174 1.86 2.90 -19.40
CA TRP A 174 0.64 2.14 -19.10
C TRP A 174 0.34 2.12 -17.61
N VAL A 175 -0.93 2.22 -17.25
CA VAL A 175 -1.41 2.08 -15.86
C VAL A 175 -2.71 1.27 -15.88
N GLU A 176 -2.80 0.28 -15.00
CA GLU A 176 -4.03 -0.51 -14.84
C GLU A 176 -4.26 -0.95 -13.39
N ALA A 177 -5.53 -1.05 -13.02
CA ALA A 177 -5.98 -1.70 -11.80
C ALA A 177 -6.04 -3.22 -12.01
N CYS A 178 -5.42 -3.99 -11.11
CA CYS A 178 -5.31 -5.44 -11.22
C CYS A 178 -6.00 -6.13 -10.05
N ALA A 179 -6.72 -7.21 -10.33
CA ALA A 179 -7.25 -8.10 -9.30
C ALA A 179 -6.14 -8.91 -8.61
N ASN A 180 -5.07 -9.23 -9.34
CA ASN A 180 -3.83 -9.82 -8.81
C ASN A 180 -2.65 -9.33 -9.65
N LEU A 181 -1.71 -8.64 -9.00
CA LEU A 181 -0.55 -8.05 -9.66
C LEU A 181 0.40 -9.09 -10.23
N ARG A 182 0.73 -10.12 -9.44
CA ARG A 182 1.66 -11.19 -9.85
C ARG A 182 1.14 -11.97 -11.05
N ASP A 183 -0.10 -12.39 -11.01
CA ASP A 183 -0.74 -13.12 -12.11
C ASP A 183 -0.79 -12.27 -13.37
N ARG A 184 -1.11 -10.99 -13.23
CA ARG A 184 -1.16 -10.07 -14.36
C ARG A 184 0.21 -9.88 -15.01
N ILE A 185 1.24 -9.63 -14.22
CA ILE A 185 2.61 -9.47 -14.73
C ILE A 185 3.11 -10.77 -15.37
N ALA A 186 2.85 -11.93 -14.73
CA ALA A 186 3.18 -13.22 -15.32
C ALA A 186 2.49 -13.44 -16.67
N ALA A 187 1.22 -13.07 -16.80
CA ALA A 187 0.49 -13.16 -18.07
C ALA A 187 1.09 -12.24 -19.15
N LEU A 188 1.49 -11.01 -18.80
CA LEU A 188 2.12 -10.08 -19.74
C LEU A 188 3.48 -10.60 -20.24
N THR A 189 4.24 -11.27 -19.38
CA THR A 189 5.56 -11.83 -19.75
C THR A 189 5.47 -13.17 -20.49
N ALA A 190 4.37 -13.91 -20.35
CA ALA A 190 4.23 -15.24 -20.95
C ALA A 190 3.78 -15.22 -22.43
N LEU A 191 2.96 -14.25 -22.82
CA LEU A 191 2.20 -14.33 -24.06
C LEU A 191 2.65 -13.37 -25.15
N GLY A 192 3.39 -12.30 -24.85
CA GLY A 192 3.67 -11.25 -25.82
C GLY A 192 2.40 -10.67 -26.49
N SER A 193 1.22 -11.12 -26.03
CA SER A 193 -0.08 -10.84 -26.64
C SER A 193 -1.08 -10.46 -25.54
N SER A 194 -1.47 -9.21 -25.54
CA SER A 194 -2.60 -8.72 -24.74
C SER A 194 -3.84 -8.68 -25.64
N ALA A 195 -5.01 -8.94 -25.04
CA ALA A 195 -6.30 -8.72 -25.71
C ALA A 195 -6.51 -7.26 -26.10
N GLU A 196 -5.75 -6.34 -25.50
CA GLU A 196 -5.81 -4.91 -25.77
C GLU A 196 -4.73 -4.50 -26.78
N PRO A 197 -5.12 -3.99 -27.98
CA PRO A 197 -4.17 -3.71 -29.06
C PRO A 197 -3.09 -2.68 -28.72
N ALA A 198 -3.41 -1.71 -27.83
CA ALA A 198 -2.46 -0.70 -27.40
C ALA A 198 -1.35 -1.31 -26.53
N LEU A 199 -1.73 -2.16 -25.57
CA LEU A 199 -0.80 -2.86 -24.70
C LEU A 199 0.05 -3.89 -25.47
N ALA A 200 -0.56 -4.60 -26.44
CA ALA A 200 0.16 -5.54 -27.29
C ALA A 200 1.31 -4.86 -28.05
N ARG A 201 1.08 -3.67 -28.61
CA ARG A 201 2.14 -2.88 -29.28
C ARG A 201 3.24 -2.41 -28.33
N LEU A 202 2.92 -2.16 -27.08
CA LEU A 202 3.92 -1.81 -26.06
C LEU A 202 4.77 -3.02 -25.71
N LEU A 203 4.16 -4.20 -25.57
CA LEU A 203 4.84 -5.45 -25.22
C LEU A 203 5.78 -5.98 -26.31
N GLU A 204 5.56 -5.59 -27.59
CA GLU A 204 6.49 -5.87 -28.71
C GLU A 204 7.85 -5.14 -28.52
N ARG A 205 7.90 -4.16 -27.65
CA ARG A 205 9.14 -3.41 -27.34
C ARG A 205 9.78 -4.04 -26.12
N HIS A 206 11.05 -4.38 -26.20
CA HIS A 206 11.77 -5.16 -25.19
C HIS A 206 12.36 -4.35 -24.02
N ASP A 207 11.99 -3.09 -23.85
CA ASP A 207 12.56 -2.14 -22.90
C ASP A 207 11.58 -1.70 -21.80
N LEU A 208 10.52 -2.48 -21.59
CA LEU A 208 9.53 -2.18 -20.55
C LEU A 208 10.01 -2.60 -19.17
N ARG A 209 9.68 -1.75 -18.21
CA ARG A 209 9.85 -1.99 -16.78
C ARG A 209 8.50 -1.91 -16.11
N PHE A 210 8.41 -2.44 -14.90
CA PHE A 210 7.19 -2.32 -14.10
C PHE A 210 7.50 -1.93 -12.67
N ARG A 211 6.57 -1.24 -12.06
CA ARG A 211 6.41 -1.09 -10.62
C ARG A 211 4.95 -1.33 -10.25
N ALA A 212 4.72 -1.74 -9.02
CA ALA A 212 3.39 -2.11 -8.56
C ALA A 212 3.13 -1.59 -7.14
N ALA A 213 1.89 -1.25 -6.85
CA ALA A 213 1.44 -0.93 -5.50
C ALA A 213 0.31 -1.89 -5.11
N ALA A 214 0.46 -2.59 -3.99
CA ALA A 214 -0.61 -3.41 -3.45
C ALA A 214 -1.68 -2.49 -2.85
N VAL A 215 -2.89 -2.53 -3.39
CA VAL A 215 -4.04 -1.72 -2.97
C VAL A 215 -5.27 -2.63 -2.97
N CYS A 216 -5.70 -3.05 -1.79
CA CYS A 216 -6.77 -4.04 -1.66
C CYS A 216 -8.19 -3.45 -1.85
N ASN A 217 -8.37 -2.16 -1.61
CA ASN A 217 -9.65 -1.47 -1.80
C ASN A 217 -9.88 -1.16 -3.30
N ASP A 218 -10.99 -1.62 -3.87
CA ASP A 218 -11.33 -1.45 -5.27
C ASP A 218 -11.46 0.03 -5.68
N ALA A 219 -12.14 0.83 -4.85
CA ALA A 219 -12.34 2.25 -5.11
C ALA A 219 -11.00 3.01 -5.11
N ASP A 220 -10.09 2.68 -4.20
CA ASP A 220 -8.75 3.29 -4.18
C ASP A 220 -7.91 2.85 -5.39
N ARG A 221 -8.00 1.58 -5.83
CA ARG A 221 -7.31 1.12 -7.04
C ARG A 221 -7.75 1.89 -8.28
N GLU A 222 -9.06 1.99 -8.48
CA GLU A 222 -9.63 2.72 -9.61
C GLU A 222 -9.28 4.21 -9.56
N ARG A 223 -9.35 4.83 -8.40
CA ARG A 223 -8.98 6.24 -8.20
C ARG A 223 -7.52 6.48 -8.55
N ILE A 224 -6.61 5.63 -8.06
CA ILE A 224 -5.17 5.75 -8.32
C ILE A 224 -4.89 5.53 -9.80
N ALA A 225 -5.43 4.46 -10.39
CA ALA A 225 -5.22 4.15 -11.79
C ALA A 225 -5.76 5.25 -12.71
N SER A 226 -6.96 5.77 -12.43
CA SER A 226 -7.57 6.88 -13.19
C SER A 226 -6.77 8.17 -13.06
N GLY A 227 -6.28 8.51 -11.86
CA GLY A 227 -5.45 9.67 -11.62
C GLY A 227 -4.16 9.63 -12.44
N LEU A 228 -3.43 8.52 -12.36
CA LEU A 228 -2.19 8.34 -13.12
C LEU A 228 -2.42 8.30 -14.64
N ASN A 229 -3.53 7.73 -15.12
CA ASN A 229 -3.89 7.76 -16.53
C ASN A 229 -4.25 9.17 -17.02
N SER A 230 -4.90 10.00 -16.19
CA SER A 230 -5.18 11.39 -16.52
C SER A 230 -3.89 12.18 -16.72
N ASP A 231 -2.89 11.96 -15.88
CA ASP A 231 -1.58 12.60 -16.01
C ASP A 231 -0.86 12.18 -17.29
N LEU A 232 -1.03 10.91 -17.72
CA LEU A 232 -0.52 10.42 -19.00
C LEU A 232 -1.17 11.13 -20.20
N ALA A 233 -2.48 11.32 -20.16
CA ALA A 233 -3.24 11.96 -21.24
C ALA A 233 -2.90 13.46 -21.43
N HIS A 234 -2.44 14.12 -20.36
CA HIS A 234 -2.09 15.56 -20.39
C HIS A 234 -0.59 15.82 -20.65
N ARG A 235 0.23 14.78 -20.81
CA ARG A 235 1.65 14.94 -21.10
C ARG A 235 1.85 15.27 -22.57
N PRO A 236 2.51 16.39 -22.93
CA PRO A 236 2.80 16.70 -24.33
C PRO A 236 3.67 15.58 -24.93
N PRO A 237 3.50 15.28 -26.23
CA PRO A 237 4.33 14.26 -26.87
C PRO A 237 5.80 14.63 -26.77
N PRO A 238 6.69 13.67 -26.56
CA PRO A 238 8.13 13.93 -26.47
C PRO A 238 8.60 14.59 -27.78
N GLY A 239 9.11 15.82 -27.68
CA GLY A 239 9.62 16.58 -28.84
C GLY A 239 8.83 17.82 -29.24
N ALA A 240 7.83 18.25 -28.46
CA ALA A 240 7.15 19.53 -28.63
C ALA A 240 7.76 20.61 -27.73
N THR A 241 8.96 21.07 -28.04
CA THR A 241 9.58 22.33 -27.61
C THR A 241 10.23 22.98 -28.82
#